data_5c41e9677af5df2130d412f7c01214fd
#
_entry.id   5c41e9677af5df2130d412f7c01214fd
#
_cell.length_a   1.000
_cell.length_b   1.000
_cell.length_c   1.000
_cell.angle_alpha   90.00
_cell.angle_beta   90.00
_cell.angle_gamma   90.00
#
_symmetry.space_group_name_H-M   'P 1'
#
loop_
_entity.id
_entity.type
_entity.pdbx_description
1 polymer ?
#
loop_
_entity_poly.entity_id
_entity_poly.type
_entity_poly.pdbx_seq_one_letter_code
_entity_poly.pdbx_strand_id
1 'polypeptide(L)'
;MTTVLLVDDEKLVLRSLEKTLLRAGYDVITAHDCPSGRDTFAQNAAKIEIAVLDLNMPSFDGMPKTGAGLDLLAELKKQKADLPVVILTAYDEVNKAKDAVAGGASAFFVKGREQGLVELIQKILKG
;
A
#
# COMPACT_ATOMS: atom_id res chain seq x y z
N MET A 1 -17.24 6.90 -4.25
CA MET A 1 -16.62 5.61 -3.91
C MET A 1 -15.18 5.79 -3.50
N THR A 2 -14.76 5.11 -2.47
CA THR A 2 -13.39 5.21 -1.99
C THR A 2 -12.43 4.56 -2.97
N THR A 3 -11.36 5.23 -3.32
CA THR A 3 -10.32 4.72 -4.21
C THR A 3 -9.07 4.35 -3.42
N VAL A 4 -8.61 3.11 -3.61
CA VAL A 4 -7.43 2.54 -2.98
C VAL A 4 -6.31 2.42 -4.00
N LEU A 5 -5.12 2.92 -3.67
CA LEU A 5 -3.91 2.61 -4.44
C LEU A 5 -3.29 1.34 -3.86
N LEU A 6 -3.10 0.34 -4.69
CA LEU A 6 -2.51 -0.95 -4.28
C LEU A 6 -1.21 -1.18 -5.05
N VAL A 7 -0.10 -1.27 -4.34
CA VAL A 7 1.23 -1.44 -4.95
C VAL A 7 1.88 -2.73 -4.43
N ASP A 8 2.11 -3.68 -5.34
CA ASP A 8 2.75 -4.96 -5.02
C ASP A 8 3.37 -5.52 -6.31
N ASP A 9 4.58 -6.03 -6.25
CA ASP A 9 5.27 -6.59 -7.42
C ASP A 9 4.90 -8.05 -7.69
N GLU A 10 4.25 -8.72 -6.76
CA GLU A 10 3.76 -10.08 -6.95
C GLU A 10 2.40 -10.05 -7.64
N LYS A 11 2.38 -10.39 -8.94
CA LYS A 11 1.16 -10.29 -9.76
C LYS A 11 -0.03 -11.04 -9.19
N LEU A 12 0.18 -12.23 -8.66
CA LEU A 12 -0.92 -13.04 -8.13
C LEU A 12 -1.49 -12.42 -6.86
N VAL A 13 -0.64 -11.91 -5.98
CA VAL A 13 -1.07 -11.22 -4.77
C VAL A 13 -1.84 -9.95 -5.15
N LEU A 14 -1.30 -9.17 -6.08
CA LEU A 14 -1.91 -7.94 -6.55
C LEU A 14 -3.33 -8.18 -7.09
N ARG A 15 -3.49 -9.19 -7.94
CA ARG A 15 -4.79 -9.54 -8.51
C ARG A 15 -5.78 -10.02 -7.47
N SER A 16 -5.33 -10.84 -6.54
CA SER A 16 -6.18 -11.37 -5.49
C SER A 16 -6.69 -10.26 -4.57
N LEU A 17 -5.79 -9.36 -4.15
CA LEU A 17 -6.17 -8.24 -3.31
C LEU A 17 -7.07 -7.26 -4.06
N GLU A 18 -6.78 -6.99 -5.33
CA GLU A 18 -7.63 -6.13 -6.15
C GLU A 18 -9.06 -6.66 -6.22
N LYS A 19 -9.23 -7.95 -6.50
CA LYS A 19 -10.56 -8.57 -6.54
C LYS A 19 -11.28 -8.45 -5.19
N THR A 20 -10.57 -8.69 -4.11
CA THR A 20 -11.15 -8.62 -2.77
C THR A 20 -11.64 -7.21 -2.47
N LEU A 21 -10.84 -6.20 -2.79
CA LEU A 21 -11.20 -4.80 -2.56
C LEU A 21 -12.35 -4.36 -3.46
N LEU A 22 -12.35 -4.75 -4.73
CA LEU A 22 -13.45 -4.45 -5.65
C LEU A 22 -14.77 -5.05 -5.16
N ARG A 23 -14.75 -6.29 -4.67
CA ARG A 23 -15.95 -6.94 -4.10
C ARG A 23 -16.44 -6.23 -2.86
N ALA A 24 -15.54 -5.59 -2.11
CA ALA A 24 -15.92 -4.83 -0.93
C ALA A 24 -16.46 -3.43 -1.25
N GLY A 25 -16.49 -3.05 -2.53
CA GLY A 25 -17.09 -1.79 -2.97
C GLY A 25 -16.08 -0.65 -3.16
N TYR A 26 -14.78 -0.94 -3.16
CA TYR A 26 -13.76 0.07 -3.42
C TYR A 26 -13.41 0.14 -4.90
N ASP A 27 -13.01 1.33 -5.35
CA ASP A 27 -12.27 1.45 -6.61
C ASP A 27 -10.80 1.17 -6.31
N VAL A 28 -10.10 0.51 -7.23
CA VAL A 28 -8.70 0.12 -7.03
C VAL A 28 -7.86 0.58 -8.20
N ILE A 29 -6.75 1.25 -7.89
CA ILE A 29 -5.73 1.60 -8.87
C ILE A 29 -4.48 0.83 -8.46
N THR A 30 -3.85 0.13 -9.39
CA THR A 30 -2.72 -0.74 -9.09
C THR A 30 -1.42 -0.22 -9.66
N ALA A 31 -0.32 -0.56 -9.00
CA ALA A 31 1.04 -0.35 -9.47
C ALA A 31 1.91 -1.50 -8.96
N HIS A 32 3.12 -1.65 -9.51
CA HIS A 32 3.91 -2.86 -9.28
C HIS A 32 5.33 -2.60 -8.74
N ASP A 33 5.74 -1.34 -8.59
CA ASP A 33 7.04 -0.97 -8.04
C ASP A 33 6.99 0.47 -7.51
N CYS A 34 8.11 0.95 -6.98
CA CYS A 34 8.17 2.30 -6.45
C CYS A 34 7.97 3.39 -7.52
N PRO A 35 8.62 3.33 -8.70
CA PRO A 35 8.39 4.35 -9.71
C PRO A 35 6.95 4.39 -10.20
N SER A 36 6.35 3.24 -10.51
CA SER A 36 4.97 3.21 -10.98
C SER A 36 3.99 3.62 -9.89
N GLY A 37 4.27 3.26 -8.63
CA GLY A 37 3.47 3.70 -7.49
C GLY A 37 3.48 5.20 -7.31
N ARG A 38 4.66 5.81 -7.36
CA ARG A 38 4.81 7.26 -7.27
C ARG A 38 4.06 7.98 -8.41
N ASP A 39 4.30 7.54 -9.65
CA ASP A 39 3.73 8.21 -10.81
C ASP A 39 2.20 8.04 -10.88
N THR A 40 1.72 6.84 -10.59
CA THR A 40 0.29 6.55 -10.53
C THR A 40 -0.39 7.39 -9.45
N PHE A 41 0.23 7.51 -8.29
CA PHE A 41 -0.31 8.35 -7.23
C PHE A 41 -0.37 9.82 -7.66
N ALA A 42 0.71 10.34 -8.24
CA ALA A 42 0.76 11.74 -8.68
C ALA A 42 -0.37 12.07 -9.66
N GLN A 43 -0.68 11.14 -10.56
CA GLN A 43 -1.74 11.32 -11.55
C GLN A 43 -3.14 11.22 -10.96
N ASN A 44 -3.30 10.62 -9.79
CA ASN A 44 -4.60 10.32 -9.20
C ASN A 44 -4.72 10.78 -7.74
N ALA A 45 -3.85 11.67 -7.29
CA ALA A 45 -3.77 12.06 -5.88
C ALA A 45 -5.10 12.57 -5.32
N ALA A 46 -5.88 13.28 -6.12
CA ALA A 46 -7.17 13.80 -5.68
C ALA A 46 -8.21 12.70 -5.43
N LYS A 47 -8.07 11.55 -6.09
CA LYS A 47 -8.99 10.43 -5.96
C LYS A 47 -8.59 9.44 -4.88
N ILE A 48 -7.28 9.23 -4.71
CA ILE A 48 -6.78 8.18 -3.81
C ILE A 48 -6.94 8.62 -2.37
N GLU A 49 -7.68 7.83 -1.61
CA GLU A 49 -7.97 8.11 -0.20
C GLU A 49 -7.14 7.26 0.76
N ILE A 50 -6.54 6.17 0.28
CA ILE A 50 -5.67 5.30 1.06
C ILE A 50 -4.74 4.55 0.11
N ALA A 51 -3.52 4.30 0.55
CA ALA A 51 -2.55 3.49 -0.20
C ALA A 51 -2.18 2.24 0.59
N VAL A 52 -2.06 1.12 -0.12
CA VAL A 52 -1.63 -0.18 0.42
C VAL A 52 -0.37 -0.56 -0.33
N LEU A 53 0.77 -0.61 0.37
CA LEU A 53 2.09 -0.77 -0.22
C LEU A 53 2.77 -2.03 0.28
N ASP A 54 3.30 -2.84 -0.64
CA ASP A 54 4.16 -3.96 -0.28
C ASP A 54 5.46 -3.43 0.33
N LEU A 55 5.92 -4.05 1.41
CA LEU A 55 7.16 -3.66 2.09
C LEU A 55 8.38 -3.84 1.17
N ASN A 56 8.43 -4.94 0.43
CA ASN A 56 9.56 -5.30 -0.41
C ASN A 56 9.16 -5.37 -1.87
N MET A 57 9.74 -4.50 -2.70
CA MET A 57 9.48 -4.43 -4.13
C MET A 57 10.63 -3.69 -4.83
N PRO A 58 10.67 -3.67 -6.16
CA PRO A 58 11.71 -2.89 -6.84
C PRO A 58 11.64 -1.41 -6.46
N SER A 59 12.81 -0.85 -6.13
CA SER A 59 12.98 0.51 -5.68
C SER A 59 12.93 1.51 -6.85
N PHE A 60 13.16 2.79 -6.58
CA PHE A 60 13.12 3.85 -7.59
C PHE A 60 14.19 3.69 -8.68
N ASP A 61 15.28 2.99 -8.39
CA ASP A 61 16.32 2.68 -9.38
C ASP A 61 16.03 1.38 -10.15
N GLY A 62 14.88 0.73 -9.91
CA GLY A 62 14.49 -0.51 -10.56
C GLY A 62 15.10 -1.77 -9.94
N MET A 63 15.96 -1.64 -8.94
CA MET A 63 16.60 -2.78 -8.29
C MET A 63 15.80 -3.24 -7.07
N PRO A 64 15.77 -4.55 -6.80
CA PRO A 64 15.15 -5.05 -5.59
C PRO A 64 15.81 -4.44 -4.35
N LYS A 65 14.98 -4.00 -3.40
CA LYS A 65 15.47 -3.42 -2.16
C LYS A 65 14.56 -3.82 -1.00
N THR A 66 15.16 -4.37 0.05
CA THR A 66 14.42 -4.65 1.30
C THR A 66 13.93 -3.33 1.89
N GLY A 67 12.64 -3.26 2.14
CA GLY A 67 12.05 -2.04 2.71
C GLY A 67 11.78 -0.93 1.69
N ALA A 68 11.81 -1.23 0.39
CA ALA A 68 11.51 -0.22 -0.64
C ALA A 68 10.13 0.41 -0.46
N GLY A 69 9.16 -0.34 0.10
CA GLY A 69 7.84 0.21 0.43
C GLY A 69 7.91 1.40 1.38
N LEU A 70 8.92 1.46 2.25
CA LEU A 70 9.12 2.59 3.15
C LEU A 70 9.58 3.83 2.39
N ASP A 71 10.40 3.65 1.35
CA ASP A 71 10.82 4.75 0.49
C ASP A 71 9.62 5.32 -0.27
N LEU A 72 8.75 4.44 -0.76
CA LEU A 72 7.52 4.88 -1.43
C LEU A 72 6.57 5.57 -0.44
N LEU A 73 6.42 5.05 0.77
CA LEU A 73 5.64 5.70 1.83
C LEU A 73 6.10 7.15 2.02
N ALA A 74 7.41 7.36 2.17
CA ALA A 74 7.96 8.70 2.37
C ALA A 74 7.63 9.62 1.18
N GLU A 75 7.74 9.10 -0.04
CA GLU A 75 7.46 9.87 -1.25
C GLU A 75 5.98 10.26 -1.36
N LEU A 76 5.06 9.32 -1.06
CA LEU A 76 3.63 9.61 -1.08
C LEU A 76 3.24 10.61 0.00
N LYS A 77 3.84 10.53 1.17
CA LYS A 77 3.59 11.48 2.26
C LYS A 77 4.09 12.88 1.93
N LYS A 78 5.11 13.03 1.10
CA LYS A 78 5.53 14.35 0.59
C LYS A 78 4.46 14.96 -0.29
N GLN A 79 3.77 14.15 -1.09
CA GLN A 79 2.72 14.62 -1.99
C GLN A 79 1.39 14.87 -1.25
N LYS A 80 1.10 14.06 -0.23
CA LYS A 80 -0.15 14.16 0.52
C LYS A 80 0.11 13.73 1.96
N ALA A 81 0.41 14.68 2.83
CA ALA A 81 0.88 14.41 4.20
C ALA A 81 -0.14 13.66 5.06
N ASP A 82 -1.43 13.82 4.80
CA ASP A 82 -2.50 13.16 5.55
C ASP A 82 -2.98 11.85 4.94
N LEU A 83 -2.32 11.36 3.89
CA LEU A 83 -2.70 10.10 3.25
C LEU A 83 -2.51 8.93 4.21
N PRO A 84 -3.58 8.15 4.49
CA PRO A 84 -3.41 6.90 5.22
C PRO A 84 -2.66 5.89 4.36
N VAL A 85 -1.72 5.17 4.96
CA VAL A 85 -0.93 4.15 4.28
C VAL A 85 -0.87 2.89 5.11
N VAL A 86 -1.17 1.75 4.49
CA VAL A 86 -1.03 0.42 5.08
C VAL A 86 0.15 -0.27 4.41
N ILE A 87 1.05 -0.83 5.20
CA ILE A 87 2.18 -1.61 4.69
C ILE A 87 1.83 -3.10 4.72
N LEU A 88 1.95 -3.77 3.57
CA LEU A 88 1.81 -5.22 3.48
C LEU A 88 3.16 -5.87 3.77
N THR A 89 3.18 -6.88 4.60
CA THR A 89 4.42 -7.55 5.01
C THR A 89 4.27 -9.06 5.00
N ALA A 90 5.39 -9.76 4.79
CA ALA A 90 5.44 -11.19 5.06
C ALA A 90 5.55 -11.42 6.57
N TYR A 91 5.15 -12.58 7.02
CA TYR A 91 5.12 -12.94 8.44
C TYR A 91 6.48 -12.71 9.14
N ASP A 92 7.57 -13.06 8.47
CA ASP A 92 8.92 -12.98 9.02
C ASP A 92 9.52 -11.57 9.00
N GLU A 93 8.80 -10.58 8.47
CA GLU A 93 9.28 -9.19 8.35
C GLU A 93 8.45 -8.19 9.17
N VAL A 94 7.69 -8.68 10.11
CA VAL A 94 6.79 -7.85 10.92
C VAL A 94 7.53 -6.75 11.68
N ASN A 95 8.76 -7.00 12.14
CA ASN A 95 9.53 -5.96 12.85
C ASN A 95 9.82 -4.74 11.97
N LYS A 96 10.12 -4.95 10.69
CA LYS A 96 10.31 -3.84 9.75
C LYS A 96 9.01 -3.10 9.48
N ALA A 97 7.89 -3.82 9.42
CA ALA A 97 6.60 -3.20 9.25
C ALA A 97 6.20 -2.34 10.46
N LYS A 98 6.57 -2.74 11.66
CA LYS A 98 6.39 -1.92 12.85
C LYS A 98 7.18 -0.62 12.78
N ASP A 99 8.39 -0.66 12.22
CA ASP A 99 9.19 0.55 11.99
C ASP A 99 8.48 1.48 11.00
N ALA A 100 7.78 0.94 10.02
CA ALA A 100 7.00 1.73 9.07
C ALA A 100 5.88 2.50 9.76
N VAL A 101 5.20 1.88 10.72
CA VAL A 101 4.16 2.55 11.50
C VAL A 101 4.76 3.66 12.33
N ALA A 102 5.90 3.41 12.97
CA ALA A 102 6.62 4.46 13.71
C ALA A 102 7.05 5.60 12.80
N GLY A 103 7.32 5.32 11.52
CA GLY A 103 7.73 6.32 10.52
C GLY A 103 6.60 7.01 9.78
N GLY A 104 5.33 6.73 10.10
CA GLY A 104 4.20 7.45 9.51
C GLY A 104 3.12 6.62 8.83
N ALA A 105 3.31 5.29 8.67
CA ALA A 105 2.23 4.45 8.16
C ALA A 105 1.11 4.34 9.20
N SER A 106 -0.12 4.22 8.72
CA SER A 106 -1.29 4.09 9.61
C SER A 106 -1.34 2.72 10.28
N ALA A 107 -0.90 1.67 9.57
CA ALA A 107 -0.90 0.31 10.07
C ALA A 107 -0.03 -0.58 9.18
N PHE A 108 0.21 -1.81 9.60
CA PHE A 108 0.74 -2.84 8.74
C PHE A 108 -0.22 -4.03 8.72
N PHE A 109 -0.10 -4.87 7.69
CA PHE A 109 -0.94 -6.05 7.53
C PHE A 109 -0.11 -7.21 6.98
N VAL A 110 -0.21 -8.37 7.63
CA VAL A 110 0.50 -9.57 7.16
C VAL A 110 -0.27 -10.19 6.01
N LYS A 111 0.41 -10.45 4.89
CA LYS A 111 -0.22 -11.04 3.70
C LYS A 111 -0.86 -12.40 4.01
N GLY A 112 -1.96 -12.72 3.33
CA GLY A 112 -2.63 -14.01 3.41
C GLY A 112 -4.04 -14.00 3.97
N ARG A 113 -4.49 -12.91 4.58
CA ARG A 113 -5.85 -12.81 5.12
C ARG A 113 -6.56 -11.61 4.52
N GLU A 114 -6.95 -11.74 3.27
CA GLU A 114 -7.47 -10.64 2.46
C GLU A 114 -8.68 -9.94 3.07
N GLN A 115 -9.61 -10.69 3.67
CA GLN A 115 -10.77 -10.09 4.31
C GLN A 115 -10.38 -9.24 5.51
N GLY A 116 -9.37 -9.61 6.23
CA GLY A 116 -8.84 -8.80 7.33
C GLY A 116 -8.28 -7.45 6.85
N LEU A 117 -7.71 -7.41 5.64
CA LEU A 117 -7.27 -6.16 5.04
C LEU A 117 -8.45 -5.23 4.77
N VAL A 118 -9.56 -5.76 4.24
CA VAL A 118 -10.78 -4.97 4.02
C VAL A 118 -11.26 -4.35 5.33
N GLU A 119 -11.30 -5.14 6.40
CA GLU A 119 -11.73 -4.66 7.71
C GLU A 119 -10.81 -3.56 8.24
N LEU A 120 -9.49 -3.74 8.07
CA LEU A 120 -8.51 -2.75 8.50
C LEU A 120 -8.67 -1.43 7.74
N ILE A 121 -8.86 -1.49 6.43
CA ILE A 121 -9.09 -0.30 5.59
C ILE A 121 -10.36 0.42 6.03
N GLN A 122 -11.44 -0.31 6.25
CA GLN A 122 -12.70 0.26 6.72
C GLN A 122 -12.50 0.99 8.06
N LYS A 123 -11.77 0.39 8.98
CA LYS A 123 -11.48 0.97 10.28
C LYS A 123 -10.67 2.26 10.16
N ILE A 124 -9.65 2.26 9.32
CA ILE A 124 -8.80 3.43 9.11
C ILE A 124 -9.60 4.59 8.51
N LEU A 125 -10.43 4.31 7.51
CA LEU A 125 -11.20 5.34 6.81
C LEU A 125 -12.35 5.91 7.65
N LYS A 126 -12.84 5.17 8.61
CA LYS A 126 -13.85 5.68 9.55
C LYS A 126 -13.25 6.64 10.57
N GLY A 127 -11.99 6.55 10.75
CA GLY A 127 -11.34 7.41 11.60
C GLY A 127 -10.81 7.54 12.63
#